data_83f91561911c43b8902601804dfde87b
#
_entry.id   83f91561911c43b8902601804dfde87b
#
_cell.length_a   1.000
_cell.length_b   1.000
_cell.length_c   1.000
_cell.angle_alpha   90.00
_cell.angle_beta   90.00
_cell.angle_gamma   90.00
#
_symmetry.space_group_name_H-M   'P 1'
#
loop_
_entity.id
_entity.type
_entity.pdbx_description
1 polymer ?
#
loop_
_entity_poly.entity_id
_entity_poly.type
_entity_poly.pdbx_seq_one_letter_code
_entity_poly.pdbx_strand_id
1 'polypeptide(L)'
;MSVPKLRFRGFTEEWEKKKLGEITKRVKGNDGRMNLPTLTISAKNGWMRQEDRFSSNIAGAEQKNYTLLSKGELSYNHGNSKLAKYGVVYSLKHINEALVPKVYHSFKTTKFFYNLFIEYLFMSKIPDRELRKLISSGARMDGLLNIGYDEFMGINVILPEFEEQQKIGDFFMLLDKRI
;
A
#
# COMPACT_ATOMS: atom_id res chain seq x y z
N MET A 1 6.63 7.59 23.39
CA MET A 1 5.90 6.95 22.26
C MET A 1 5.70 5.48 22.56
N SER A 2 4.63 4.83 22.11
CA SER A 2 4.39 3.42 22.48
C SER A 2 5.25 2.51 21.62
N VAL A 3 6.22 1.88 22.21
CA VAL A 3 6.96 0.76 21.61
C VAL A 3 6.07 -0.49 21.70
N PRO A 4 6.03 -1.36 20.67
CA PRO A 4 5.29 -2.62 20.75
C PRO A 4 5.75 -3.46 21.97
N LYS A 5 4.80 -4.13 22.62
CA LYS A 5 5.13 -5.02 23.75
C LYS A 5 5.98 -6.22 23.33
N LEU A 6 5.86 -6.65 22.09
CA LEU A 6 6.63 -7.76 21.50
C LEU A 6 7.55 -7.20 20.43
N ARG A 7 8.85 -7.44 20.60
CA ARG A 7 9.90 -7.05 19.65
C ARG A 7 10.89 -8.19 19.45
N PHE A 8 11.62 -8.15 18.35
CA PHE A 8 12.78 -9.02 18.18
C PHE A 8 13.87 -8.66 19.20
N ARG A 9 14.56 -9.67 19.68
CA ARG A 9 15.67 -9.49 20.64
C ARG A 9 16.76 -8.62 20.02
N GLY A 10 17.26 -7.66 20.79
CA GLY A 10 18.35 -6.76 20.38
C GLY A 10 17.91 -5.38 19.90
N PHE A 11 16.61 -5.15 19.71
CA PHE A 11 16.10 -3.83 19.34
C PHE A 11 15.53 -3.15 20.59
N THR A 12 16.12 -2.03 20.98
CA THR A 12 15.77 -1.26 22.20
C THR A 12 15.34 0.17 21.88
N GLU A 13 15.75 0.70 20.72
CA GLU A 13 15.48 2.08 20.32
C GLU A 13 13.98 2.37 20.21
N GLU A 14 13.57 3.59 20.57
CA GLU A 14 12.20 4.01 20.43
C GLU A 14 11.79 4.13 18.96
N TRP A 15 10.55 3.77 18.68
CA TRP A 15 9.99 3.95 17.33
C TRP A 15 9.72 5.44 17.07
N GLU A 16 10.12 5.93 15.92
CA GLU A 16 9.95 7.31 15.51
C GLU A 16 8.62 7.56 14.81
N LYS A 17 8.04 8.72 15.07
CA LYS A 17 6.86 9.19 14.36
C LYS A 17 7.29 10.06 13.18
N LYS A 18 6.85 9.69 11.97
CA LYS A 18 7.09 10.43 10.71
C LYS A 18 5.80 10.57 9.91
N LYS A 19 5.75 11.54 9.00
CA LYS A 19 4.71 11.57 7.97
C LYS A 19 5.03 10.56 6.87
N LEU A 20 4.00 9.91 6.33
CA LEU A 20 4.19 8.92 5.25
C LEU A 20 4.92 9.55 4.04
N GLY A 21 4.62 10.81 3.70
CA GLY A 21 5.28 11.53 2.62
C GLY A 21 6.76 11.85 2.84
N GLU A 22 7.24 11.86 4.09
CA GLU A 22 8.67 12.07 4.39
C GLU A 22 9.51 10.83 4.07
N ILE A 23 8.89 9.66 4.09
CA ILE A 23 9.54 8.36 3.92
C ILE A 23 9.25 7.70 2.57
N THR A 24 8.46 8.36 1.72
CA THR A 24 8.04 7.82 0.44
C THR A 24 8.17 8.83 -0.69
N LYS A 25 8.14 8.34 -1.94
CA LYS A 25 8.05 9.16 -3.15
C LYS A 25 6.89 8.66 -4.00
N ARG A 26 6.17 9.59 -4.61
CA ARG A 26 5.06 9.28 -5.51
C ARG A 26 5.53 8.50 -6.74
N VAL A 27 4.74 7.48 -7.11
CA VAL A 27 4.83 6.77 -8.37
C VAL A 27 3.56 7.11 -9.16
N LYS A 28 3.71 7.57 -10.42
CA LYS A 28 2.59 7.93 -11.28
C LYS A 28 2.99 7.87 -12.75
N GLY A 29 1.98 7.67 -13.60
CA GLY A 29 2.16 7.68 -15.04
C GLY A 29 2.61 6.34 -15.60
N ASN A 30 2.67 6.26 -16.92
CA ASN A 30 3.06 5.11 -17.70
C ASN A 30 4.04 5.58 -18.78
N ASP A 31 4.93 4.73 -19.18
CA ASP A 31 5.88 4.95 -20.28
C ASP A 31 5.28 4.64 -21.68
N GLY A 32 3.97 4.41 -21.74
CA GLY A 32 3.23 4.11 -22.97
C GLY A 32 3.02 2.62 -23.23
N ARG A 33 3.60 1.74 -22.44
CA ARG A 33 3.41 0.28 -22.58
C ARG A 33 1.98 -0.11 -22.16
N MET A 34 1.35 -0.98 -22.96
CA MET A 34 0.02 -1.55 -22.70
C MET A 34 0.02 -3.08 -22.63
N ASN A 35 1.16 -3.71 -22.84
CA ASN A 35 1.32 -5.17 -22.89
C ASN A 35 1.79 -5.79 -21.56
N LEU A 36 1.74 -5.01 -20.47
CA LEU A 36 2.05 -5.48 -19.13
C LEU A 36 0.80 -6.04 -18.42
N PRO A 37 0.97 -6.92 -17.43
CA PRO A 37 -0.14 -7.37 -16.62
C PRO A 37 -0.91 -6.20 -16.01
N THR A 38 -2.22 -6.18 -16.16
CA THR A 38 -3.09 -5.17 -15.57
C THR A 38 -3.66 -5.71 -14.26
N LEU A 39 -3.31 -5.06 -13.17
CA LEU A 39 -3.64 -5.51 -11.81
C LEU A 39 -4.67 -4.62 -11.13
N THR A 40 -5.36 -5.21 -10.18
CA THR A 40 -6.24 -4.53 -9.22
C THR A 40 -5.98 -5.07 -7.82
N ILE A 41 -6.36 -4.31 -6.79
CA ILE A 41 -6.22 -4.73 -5.40
C ILE A 41 -7.57 -5.17 -4.85
N SER A 42 -7.63 -6.40 -4.33
CA SER A 42 -8.70 -6.91 -3.49
C SER A 42 -8.33 -6.76 -2.01
N ALA A 43 -9.26 -6.35 -1.17
CA ALA A 43 -9.03 -6.28 0.28
C ALA A 43 -8.73 -7.66 0.91
N LYS A 44 -9.25 -8.74 0.31
CA LYS A 44 -9.07 -10.11 0.80
C LYS A 44 -7.82 -10.78 0.22
N ASN A 45 -7.60 -10.62 -1.10
CA ASN A 45 -6.63 -11.43 -1.84
C ASN A 45 -5.37 -10.65 -2.25
N GLY A 46 -5.28 -9.34 -1.92
CA GLY A 46 -4.18 -8.51 -2.40
C GLY A 46 -4.24 -8.26 -3.90
N TRP A 47 -3.09 -8.29 -4.56
CA TRP A 47 -2.99 -8.11 -6.01
C TRP A 47 -3.62 -9.26 -6.78
N MET A 48 -4.47 -8.91 -7.76
CA MET A 48 -5.14 -9.81 -8.68
C MET A 48 -5.07 -9.25 -10.09
N ARG A 49 -5.08 -10.12 -11.11
CA ARG A 49 -5.31 -9.66 -12.49
C ARG A 49 -6.72 -9.10 -12.62
N GLN A 50 -6.88 -8.03 -13.38
CA GLN A 50 -8.23 -7.47 -13.62
C GLN A 50 -9.15 -8.47 -14.33
N GLU A 51 -8.62 -9.23 -15.26
CA GLU A 51 -9.36 -10.28 -15.97
C GLU A 51 -9.92 -11.36 -15.04
N ASP A 52 -9.17 -11.74 -14.00
CA ASP A 52 -9.62 -12.73 -13.00
C ASP A 52 -10.74 -12.19 -12.10
N ARG A 53 -10.70 -10.89 -11.81
CA ARG A 53 -11.68 -10.25 -10.94
C ARG A 53 -12.98 -9.86 -11.63
N PHE A 54 -12.91 -9.41 -12.89
CA PHE A 54 -14.03 -8.79 -13.62
C PHE A 54 -14.44 -9.60 -14.84
N SER A 55 -13.92 -10.82 -15.02
CA SER A 55 -14.13 -11.69 -16.20
C SER A 55 -13.66 -11.08 -17.53
N SER A 56 -12.98 -9.94 -17.48
CA SER A 56 -12.37 -9.27 -18.63
C SER A 56 -11.39 -8.20 -18.17
N ASN A 57 -10.50 -7.76 -19.06
CA ASN A 57 -9.70 -6.57 -18.83
C ASN A 57 -10.58 -5.34 -19.09
N ILE A 58 -11.11 -4.74 -18.01
CA ILE A 58 -12.02 -3.59 -18.09
C ILE A 58 -11.32 -2.27 -18.46
N ALA A 59 -9.98 -2.24 -18.43
CA ALA A 59 -9.23 -1.02 -18.70
C ALA A 59 -9.22 -0.65 -20.19
N GLY A 60 -9.21 -1.63 -21.12
CA GLY A 60 -9.20 -1.37 -22.54
C GLY A 60 -8.14 -0.33 -22.94
N ALA A 61 -8.50 0.66 -23.74
CA ALA A 61 -7.63 1.77 -24.15
C ALA A 61 -7.17 2.67 -22.97
N GLU A 62 -7.85 2.63 -21.84
CA GLU A 62 -7.48 3.40 -20.64
C GLU A 62 -6.20 2.91 -19.97
N GLN A 63 -5.69 1.73 -20.32
CA GLN A 63 -4.39 1.21 -19.84
C GLN A 63 -3.25 2.20 -20.04
N LYS A 64 -3.27 3.00 -21.11
CA LYS A 64 -2.27 4.06 -21.37
C LYS A 64 -2.22 5.11 -20.24
N ASN A 65 -3.31 5.27 -19.49
CA ASN A 65 -3.43 6.21 -18.38
C ASN A 65 -3.17 5.56 -17.03
N TYR A 66 -2.92 4.25 -16.99
CA TYR A 66 -2.60 3.54 -15.75
C TYR A 66 -1.22 3.94 -15.24
N THR A 67 -0.99 3.67 -13.96
CA THR A 67 0.33 3.84 -13.37
C THR A 67 1.17 2.59 -13.60
N LEU A 68 2.37 2.77 -14.14
CA LEU A 68 3.39 1.72 -14.20
C LEU A 68 3.97 1.54 -12.79
N LEU A 69 3.79 0.35 -12.24
CA LEU A 69 4.27 -0.02 -10.92
C LEU A 69 5.38 -1.07 -11.07
N SER A 70 6.52 -0.84 -10.43
CA SER A 70 7.65 -1.75 -10.40
C SER A 70 7.67 -2.59 -9.11
N LYS A 71 8.34 -3.74 -9.17
CA LYS A 71 8.52 -4.62 -8.00
C LYS A 71 9.07 -3.85 -6.79
N GLY A 72 8.43 -4.04 -5.65
CA GLY A 72 8.75 -3.34 -4.40
C GLY A 72 8.01 -2.02 -4.22
N GLU A 73 7.41 -1.46 -5.25
CA GLU A 73 6.56 -0.28 -5.11
C GLU A 73 5.18 -0.66 -4.56
N LEU A 74 4.52 0.29 -3.92
CA LEU A 74 3.27 0.09 -3.19
C LEU A 74 2.13 0.89 -3.83
N SER A 75 0.91 0.39 -3.63
CA SER A 75 -0.30 1.15 -3.97
C SER A 75 -1.33 1.08 -2.86
N TYR A 76 -1.93 2.23 -2.55
CA TYR A 76 -3.09 2.34 -1.69
C TYR A 76 -4.36 2.35 -2.55
N ASN A 77 -5.17 1.30 -2.39
CA ASN A 77 -6.54 1.27 -2.87
C ASN A 77 -7.46 1.79 -1.77
N HIS A 78 -8.00 2.99 -1.94
CA HIS A 78 -8.88 3.64 -0.97
C HIS A 78 -10.35 3.24 -1.10
N GLY A 79 -10.63 2.02 -1.61
CA GLY A 79 -11.96 1.43 -1.62
C GLY A 79 -12.45 1.11 -0.21
N ASN A 80 -13.74 1.40 0.05
CA ASN A 80 -14.39 1.07 1.30
C ASN A 80 -15.04 -0.32 1.19
N SER A 81 -14.72 -1.20 2.11
CA SER A 81 -15.35 -2.52 2.22
C SER A 81 -15.44 -2.98 3.68
N LYS A 82 -16.24 -4.02 3.94
CA LYS A 82 -16.33 -4.62 5.30
C LYS A 82 -14.98 -5.09 5.83
N LEU A 83 -14.09 -5.57 4.95
CA LEU A 83 -12.75 -6.06 5.31
C LEU A 83 -11.71 -4.94 5.43
N ALA A 84 -11.95 -3.83 4.73
CA ALA A 84 -11.02 -2.71 4.66
C ALA A 84 -11.79 -1.38 4.65
N LYS A 85 -12.22 -0.98 5.83
CA LYS A 85 -13.03 0.23 6.00
C LYS A 85 -12.31 1.50 5.53
N TYR A 86 -10.99 1.52 5.62
CA TYR A 86 -10.15 2.66 5.25
C TYR A 86 -9.19 2.34 4.11
N GLY A 87 -9.53 1.35 3.27
CA GLY A 87 -8.70 0.91 2.17
C GLY A 87 -7.57 -0.03 2.59
N VAL A 88 -6.71 -0.36 1.64
CA VAL A 88 -5.58 -1.29 1.84
C VAL A 88 -4.34 -0.84 1.06
N VAL A 89 -3.17 -1.17 1.58
CA VAL A 89 -1.89 -0.94 0.91
C VAL A 89 -1.22 -2.29 0.65
N TYR A 90 -0.77 -2.49 -0.59
CA TYR A 90 0.00 -3.68 -0.98
C TYR A 90 1.23 -3.31 -1.80
N SER A 91 2.33 -4.01 -1.55
CA SER A 91 3.55 -3.96 -2.34
C SER A 91 3.48 -4.94 -3.50
N LEU A 92 4.01 -4.57 -4.66
CA LEU A 92 4.15 -5.48 -5.80
C LEU A 92 5.31 -6.45 -5.54
N LYS A 93 5.03 -7.71 -5.19
CA LYS A 93 6.04 -8.68 -4.72
C LYS A 93 6.51 -9.66 -5.80
N HIS A 94 5.60 -10.17 -6.62
CA HIS A 94 5.82 -11.36 -7.45
C HIS A 94 5.97 -11.07 -8.94
N ILE A 95 5.70 -9.86 -9.37
CA ILE A 95 5.77 -9.41 -10.77
C ILE A 95 6.75 -8.25 -10.84
N ASN A 96 7.59 -8.20 -11.87
CA ASN A 96 8.60 -7.16 -12.00
C ASN A 96 7.97 -5.80 -12.30
N GLU A 97 6.97 -5.77 -13.19
CA GLU A 97 6.25 -4.56 -13.59
C GLU A 97 4.78 -4.89 -13.90
N ALA A 98 3.89 -3.98 -13.57
CA ALA A 98 2.47 -4.10 -13.83
C ALA A 98 1.82 -2.73 -14.05
N LEU A 99 0.68 -2.71 -14.73
CA LEU A 99 -0.17 -1.54 -14.85
C LEU A 99 -1.27 -1.58 -13.79
N VAL A 100 -1.44 -0.48 -13.06
CA VAL A 100 -2.44 -0.37 -11.98
C VAL A 100 -3.31 0.88 -12.17
N PRO A 101 -4.58 0.86 -11.73
CA PRO A 101 -5.47 2.01 -11.87
C PRO A 101 -4.85 3.32 -11.36
N LYS A 102 -4.93 4.39 -12.15
CA LYS A 102 -4.42 5.72 -11.79
C LYS A 102 -5.07 6.31 -10.54
N VAL A 103 -6.25 5.81 -10.15
CA VAL A 103 -6.97 6.23 -8.96
C VAL A 103 -6.29 5.75 -7.67
N TYR A 104 -5.46 4.71 -7.74
CA TYR A 104 -4.67 4.29 -6.58
C TYR A 104 -3.58 5.31 -6.27
N HIS A 105 -3.30 5.49 -5.00
CA HIS A 105 -2.14 6.27 -4.58
C HIS A 105 -0.92 5.38 -4.55
N SER A 106 -0.16 5.41 -5.66
CA SER A 106 1.05 4.60 -5.81
C SER A 106 2.28 5.36 -5.35
N PHE A 107 3.19 4.67 -4.66
CA PHE A 107 4.39 5.25 -4.07
C PHE A 107 5.48 4.20 -3.87
N LYS A 108 6.71 4.65 -3.65
CA LYS A 108 7.85 3.81 -3.25
C LYS A 108 8.48 4.37 -1.98
N THR A 109 9.05 3.50 -1.18
CA THR A 109 9.84 3.92 -0.02
C THR A 109 11.15 4.57 -0.46
N THR A 110 11.62 5.54 0.33
CA THR A 110 12.96 6.11 0.17
C THR A 110 13.99 5.21 0.85
N LYS A 111 15.28 5.54 0.69
CA LYS A 111 16.35 4.81 1.35
C LYS A 111 16.11 4.74 2.87
N PHE A 112 16.40 3.60 3.49
CA PHE A 112 16.19 3.31 4.91
C PHE A 112 14.73 3.13 5.35
N PHE A 113 13.81 2.90 4.39
CA PHE A 113 12.44 2.50 4.71
C PHE A 113 12.05 1.27 3.90
N TYR A 114 11.50 0.27 4.59
CA TYR A 114 11.27 -1.05 4.00
C TYR A 114 9.82 -1.22 3.56
N ASN A 115 9.62 -1.48 2.28
CA ASN A 115 8.28 -1.56 1.67
C ASN A 115 7.39 -2.64 2.29
N LEU A 116 7.93 -3.82 2.63
CA LEU A 116 7.15 -4.88 3.28
C LEU A 116 6.72 -4.47 4.70
N PHE A 117 7.58 -3.77 5.44
CA PHE A 117 7.18 -3.23 6.73
C PHE A 117 5.98 -2.28 6.60
N ILE A 118 6.02 -1.37 5.62
CA ILE A 118 4.90 -0.44 5.36
C ILE A 118 3.62 -1.21 5.01
N GLU A 119 3.69 -2.24 4.15
CA GLU A 119 2.54 -3.08 3.84
C GLU A 119 1.95 -3.71 5.12
N TYR A 120 2.76 -4.37 5.94
CA TYR A 120 2.29 -5.03 7.17
C TYR A 120 1.83 -4.03 8.24
N LEU A 121 2.41 -2.84 8.29
CA LEU A 121 1.92 -1.75 9.13
C LEU A 121 0.47 -1.38 8.77
N PHE A 122 0.15 -1.26 7.47
CA PHE A 122 -1.23 -1.01 7.03
C PHE A 122 -2.14 -2.23 7.24
N MET A 123 -1.64 -3.45 7.07
CA MET A 123 -2.39 -4.67 7.38
C MET A 123 -2.74 -4.79 8.85
N SER A 124 -1.92 -4.28 9.76
CA SER A 124 -2.17 -4.24 11.20
C SER A 124 -3.32 -3.30 11.61
N LYS A 125 -3.81 -2.47 10.69
CA LYS A 125 -4.84 -1.44 10.91
C LYS A 125 -4.43 -0.30 11.87
N ILE A 126 -3.18 -0.25 12.28
CA ILE A 126 -2.67 0.87 13.12
C ILE A 126 -2.87 2.22 12.43
N PRO A 127 -2.58 2.40 11.11
CA PRO A 127 -2.82 3.64 10.41
C PRO A 127 -4.29 4.02 10.23
N ASP A 128 -5.24 3.10 10.42
CA ASP A 128 -6.69 3.36 10.28
C ASP A 128 -7.15 4.54 11.15
N ARG A 129 -6.51 4.73 12.31
CA ARG A 129 -6.80 5.88 13.19
C ARG A 129 -6.50 7.22 12.51
N GLU A 130 -5.41 7.30 11.76
CA GLU A 130 -5.04 8.51 11.01
C GLU A 130 -5.93 8.67 9.77
N LEU A 131 -6.16 7.59 9.03
CA LEU A 131 -7.04 7.59 7.85
C LEU A 131 -8.47 8.02 8.18
N ARG A 132 -8.99 7.59 9.33
CA ARG A 132 -10.31 7.99 9.80
C ARG A 132 -10.48 9.50 9.92
N LYS A 133 -9.43 10.24 10.28
CA LYS A 133 -9.48 11.70 10.44
C LYS A 133 -9.66 12.43 9.10
N LEU A 134 -9.28 11.77 7.99
CA LEU A 134 -9.35 12.35 6.64
C LEU A 134 -10.74 12.19 6.01
N ILE A 135 -11.61 11.37 6.57
CA ILE A 135 -12.93 11.10 6.02
C ILE A 135 -13.93 12.10 6.58
N SER A 136 -14.29 13.10 5.79
CA SER A 136 -15.30 14.11 6.11
C SER A 136 -16.73 13.67 5.74
N SER A 137 -16.86 12.75 4.76
CA SER A 137 -18.12 12.18 4.28
C SER A 137 -17.92 10.69 4.00
N GLY A 138 -19.02 9.92 3.87
CA GLY A 138 -18.94 8.50 3.52
C GLY A 138 -18.22 8.23 2.19
N ALA A 139 -18.15 6.96 1.79
CA ALA A 139 -17.61 6.59 0.49
C ALA A 139 -18.39 7.25 -0.65
N ARG A 140 -17.70 7.58 -1.73
CA ARG A 140 -18.29 8.06 -2.99
C ARG A 140 -19.21 6.99 -3.59
N MET A 141 -20.02 7.36 -4.58
CA MET A 141 -20.91 6.42 -5.30
C MET A 141 -20.16 5.27 -5.96
N ASP A 142 -18.87 5.47 -6.31
CA ASP A 142 -17.99 4.46 -6.85
C ASP A 142 -17.36 3.54 -5.77
N GLY A 143 -17.74 3.72 -4.49
CA GLY A 143 -17.23 2.95 -3.36
C GLY A 143 -15.83 3.37 -2.88
N LEU A 144 -15.26 4.45 -3.43
CA LEU A 144 -13.98 4.99 -3.01
C LEU A 144 -14.14 6.03 -1.90
N LEU A 145 -13.22 6.02 -0.95
CA LEU A 145 -13.11 7.08 0.05
C LEU A 145 -12.56 8.35 -0.59
N ASN A 146 -13.06 9.50 -0.15
CA ASN A 146 -12.58 10.79 -0.63
C ASN A 146 -11.31 11.19 0.15
N ILE A 147 -10.22 10.48 -0.12
CA ILE A 147 -8.89 10.74 0.46
C ILE A 147 -7.95 11.08 -0.70
N GLY A 148 -7.49 12.33 -0.75
CA GLY A 148 -6.52 12.78 -1.74
C GLY A 148 -5.12 12.21 -1.49
N TYR A 149 -4.26 12.25 -2.52
CA TYR A 149 -2.88 11.76 -2.40
C TYR A 149 -2.10 12.47 -1.29
N ASP A 150 -2.15 13.80 -1.25
CA ASP A 150 -1.39 14.61 -0.30
C ASP A 150 -1.92 14.44 1.13
N GLU A 151 -3.24 14.26 1.30
CA GLU A 151 -3.85 13.92 2.59
C GLU A 151 -3.36 12.57 3.08
N PHE A 152 -3.35 11.54 2.20
CA PHE A 152 -2.81 10.22 2.51
C PHE A 152 -1.32 10.29 2.88
N MET A 153 -0.52 11.05 2.16
CA MET A 153 0.91 11.24 2.49
C MET A 153 1.13 12.06 3.76
N GLY A 154 0.14 12.82 4.19
CA GLY A 154 0.17 13.62 5.42
C GLY A 154 -0.08 12.83 6.71
N ILE A 155 -0.52 11.56 6.65
CA ILE A 155 -0.77 10.75 7.84
C ILE A 155 0.52 10.46 8.62
N ASN A 156 0.38 10.33 9.95
CA ASN A 156 1.50 9.92 10.79
C ASN A 156 1.59 8.39 10.84
N VAL A 157 2.81 7.90 10.70
CA VAL A 157 3.18 6.51 10.89
C VAL A 157 4.27 6.42 11.96
N ILE A 158 4.32 5.30 12.69
CA ILE A 158 5.31 5.06 13.73
C ILE A 158 6.18 3.88 13.28
N LEU A 159 7.48 4.07 13.24
CA LEU A 159 8.43 3.19 12.58
C LEU A 159 9.64 2.94 13.48
N PRO A 160 10.15 1.69 13.51
CA PRO A 160 11.46 1.38 14.09
C PRO A 160 12.59 1.80 13.14
N GLU A 161 13.81 1.59 13.58
CA GLU A 161 14.99 1.66 12.71
C GLU A 161 14.91 0.66 11.55
N PHE A 162 15.71 0.89 10.50
CA PHE A 162 15.60 0.16 9.24
C PHE A 162 15.80 -1.36 9.38
N GLU A 163 16.77 -1.79 10.17
CA GLU A 163 17.07 -3.20 10.42
C GLU A 163 15.91 -3.93 11.11
N GLU A 164 15.21 -3.26 12.02
CA GLU A 164 14.01 -3.81 12.64
C GLU A 164 12.84 -3.85 11.66
N GLN A 165 12.67 -2.82 10.80
CA GLN A 165 11.67 -2.84 9.73
C GLN A 165 11.87 -4.06 8.82
N GLN A 166 13.13 -4.34 8.41
CA GLN A 166 13.43 -5.51 7.58
C GLN A 166 13.06 -6.80 8.29
N LYS A 167 13.49 -6.97 9.54
CA LYS A 167 13.19 -8.17 10.33
C LYS A 167 11.69 -8.42 10.49
N ILE A 168 10.92 -7.37 10.77
CA ILE A 168 9.45 -7.46 10.90
C ILE A 168 8.82 -7.81 9.55
N GLY A 169 9.18 -7.12 8.48
CA GLY A 169 8.63 -7.34 7.15
C GLY A 169 8.91 -8.74 6.63
N ASP A 170 10.17 -9.20 6.76
CA ASP A 170 10.57 -10.54 6.32
C ASP A 170 9.91 -11.65 7.15
N PHE A 171 9.77 -11.45 8.45
CA PHE A 171 9.07 -12.38 9.34
C PHE A 171 7.62 -12.59 8.91
N PHE A 172 6.87 -11.52 8.69
CA PHE A 172 5.48 -11.64 8.25
C PHE A 172 5.37 -12.20 6.83
N MET A 173 6.28 -11.84 5.93
CA MET A 173 6.32 -12.43 4.59
C MET A 173 6.54 -13.96 4.62
N LEU A 174 7.35 -14.44 5.56
CA LEU A 174 7.57 -15.88 5.75
C LEU A 174 6.32 -16.58 6.34
N LEU A 175 5.58 -15.92 7.22
CA LEU A 175 4.32 -16.44 7.74
C LEU A 175 3.26 -16.56 6.64
N ASP A 176 3.10 -15.52 5.81
CA ASP A 176 2.14 -15.53 4.69
C ASP A 176 2.37 -16.68 3.70
N LYS A 177 3.61 -17.13 3.53
CA LYS A 177 3.95 -18.28 2.66
C LYS A 177 3.57 -19.64 3.25
N ARG A 178 3.24 -19.71 4.54
CA ARG A 178 2.92 -20.96 5.25
C ARG A 178 1.42 -21.19 5.45
N ILE A 179 0.60 -20.18 5.13
CA ILE A 179 -0.85 -20.23 5.17
C ILE A 179 -1.39 -20.37 3.74
#